data_29e70462063a4962fd96aa5a9e98e868
#
_entry.id   29e70462063a4962fd96aa5a9e98e868
#
_cell.length_a   1.000
_cell.length_b   1.000
_cell.length_c   1.000
_cell.angle_alpha   90.00
_cell.angle_beta   90.00
_cell.angle_gamma   90.00
#
_symmetry.space_group_name_H-M   'P 1'
#
loop_
_entity.id
_entity.type
_entity.pdbx_description
1 polymer ?
#
loop_
_entity_poly.entity_id
_entity_poly.type
_entity_poly.pdbx_seq_one_letter_code
_entity_poly.pdbx_strand_id
1 'polypeptide(L)'
;MRFFLQLICICIALGAFCQDKPNIVIFISDDQSQQDVGCYGNTDVHTPNMDKLASEGMRFNNAYAASPICTPSRSVMFTGLYPFRNGCQMNHFTVKPNTKNLPQYLQHLGYRVVIAGKTDVFPLSSFPFEHIGKEFGKYEPVENRIDKKRETIHFIENHFKNRAEQPLCIIVASWLPHVPWFPNQDFDPSTLKIPEYLVDTKETREALASYYQSIKVADNMLGEVMDVIDRTGKKDNTAFMFFSDQGAQFPGAKWTVYEQGLRVPFIIRWPGKVKEGAVSNALISLVDLTPTLIDLAGGRPDEGLDGKTFKAVLTGKKKGT
;
A
#
# COMPACT_ATOMS: atom_id res chain seq x y z
N MET A 1 29.34 27.44 40.46
CA MET A 1 29.56 26.08 39.94
C MET A 1 28.31 25.17 39.95
N ARG A 2 27.43 25.19 40.94
CA ARG A 2 26.20 24.37 40.99
C ARG A 2 25.10 24.77 39.97
N PHE A 3 24.97 26.02 39.62
CA PHE A 3 24.01 26.52 38.64
C PHE A 3 24.34 26.14 37.19
N PHE A 4 25.63 26.04 36.85
CA PHE A 4 26.10 25.67 35.51
C PHE A 4 25.89 24.17 35.21
N LEU A 5 25.96 23.28 36.21
CA LEU A 5 25.68 21.85 36.05
C LEU A 5 24.19 21.57 35.84
N GLN A 6 23.28 22.35 36.42
CA GLN A 6 21.83 22.18 36.22
C GLN A 6 21.37 22.59 34.81
N LEU A 7 22.00 23.62 34.20
CA LEU A 7 21.71 24.04 32.84
C LEU A 7 22.16 22.98 31.79
N ILE A 8 23.30 22.34 32.02
CA ILE A 8 23.80 21.27 31.12
C ILE A 8 22.92 20.01 31.17
N CYS A 9 22.38 19.63 32.33
CA CYS A 9 21.47 18.52 32.46
C CYS A 9 20.14 18.79 31.77
N ILE A 10 19.63 20.02 31.76
CA ILE A 10 18.35 20.36 31.06
C ILE A 10 18.54 20.33 29.54
N CYS A 11 19.69 20.77 29.01
CA CYS A 11 19.99 20.69 27.58
C CYS A 11 20.15 19.25 27.07
N ILE A 12 20.68 18.36 27.90
CA ILE A 12 20.82 16.94 27.54
C ILE A 12 19.43 16.21 27.56
N ALA A 13 18.51 16.60 28.45
CA ALA A 13 17.19 16.04 28.53
C ALA A 13 16.26 16.47 27.38
N LEU A 14 16.47 17.66 26.80
CA LEU A 14 15.72 18.15 25.64
C LEU A 14 16.19 17.58 24.30
N GLY A 15 17.42 17.04 24.22
CA GLY A 15 17.94 16.35 23.03
C GLY A 15 17.48 14.89 22.86
N ALA A 16 16.83 14.30 23.86
CA ALA A 16 16.55 12.85 23.90
C ALA A 16 15.20 12.43 23.33
N PHE A 17 14.36 13.31 22.75
CA PHE A 17 13.00 12.96 22.30
C PHE A 17 12.63 13.45 20.90
N CYS A 18 13.60 13.66 20.01
CA CYS A 18 13.26 13.70 18.60
C CYS A 18 13.39 12.28 18.03
N GLN A 19 12.43 11.43 18.30
CA GLN A 19 12.35 10.16 17.59
C GLN A 19 12.07 10.52 16.12
N ASP A 20 13.06 10.30 15.25
CA ASP A 20 12.92 10.54 13.81
C ASP A 20 11.65 9.85 13.31
N LYS A 21 10.73 10.64 12.77
CA LYS A 21 9.49 10.09 12.19
C LYS A 21 9.87 9.15 11.06
N PRO A 22 9.29 7.95 10.99
CA PRO A 22 9.62 7.03 9.91
C PRO A 22 9.14 7.59 8.57
N ASN A 23 9.87 7.30 7.50
CA ASN A 23 9.27 7.41 6.18
C ASN A 23 8.21 6.32 6.02
N ILE A 24 7.20 6.60 5.24
CA ILE A 24 6.12 5.69 4.92
C ILE A 24 6.11 5.49 3.40
N VAL A 25 6.33 4.27 2.96
CA VAL A 25 6.24 3.89 1.55
C VAL A 25 5.15 2.87 1.39
N ILE A 26 4.21 3.15 0.52
CA ILE A 26 3.06 2.27 0.25
C ILE A 26 3.08 1.92 -1.23
N PHE A 27 3.17 0.63 -1.54
CA PHE A 27 2.94 0.12 -2.88
C PHE A 27 1.56 -0.52 -2.94
N ILE A 28 0.68 0.01 -3.79
CA ILE A 28 -0.68 -0.49 -3.99
C ILE A 28 -0.75 -1.14 -5.36
N SER A 29 -1.04 -2.45 -5.42
CA SER A 29 -1.47 -3.11 -6.66
C SER A 29 -2.96 -2.88 -6.90
N ASP A 30 -3.41 -3.03 -8.14
CA ASP A 30 -4.78 -2.80 -8.59
C ASP A 30 -5.37 -4.11 -9.10
N ASP A 31 -6.40 -4.62 -8.43
CA ASP A 31 -7.06 -5.89 -8.77
C ASP A 31 -6.19 -7.15 -8.52
N GLN A 32 -5.62 -7.30 -7.33
CA GLN A 32 -4.83 -8.48 -6.98
C GLN A 32 -5.38 -9.20 -5.75
N SER A 33 -5.83 -10.43 -5.89
CA SER A 33 -6.28 -11.24 -4.76
C SER A 33 -5.08 -11.76 -3.95
N GLN A 34 -5.29 -12.04 -2.66
CA GLN A 34 -4.25 -12.53 -1.77
C GLN A 34 -3.62 -13.84 -2.26
N GLN A 35 -4.44 -14.75 -2.78
CA GLN A 35 -4.01 -16.05 -3.29
C GLN A 35 -3.08 -15.97 -4.52
N ASP A 36 -2.95 -14.79 -5.15
CA ASP A 36 -2.14 -14.57 -6.34
C ASP A 36 -0.75 -13.99 -5.99
N VAL A 37 -0.20 -14.39 -4.84
CA VAL A 37 1.14 -14.03 -4.38
C VAL A 37 1.84 -15.26 -3.80
N GLY A 38 3.13 -15.43 -4.11
CA GLY A 38 3.92 -16.61 -3.74
C GLY A 38 3.95 -16.85 -2.23
N CYS A 39 4.21 -15.85 -1.40
CA CYS A 39 4.27 -15.99 0.05
C CYS A 39 2.92 -16.38 0.71
N TYR A 40 1.82 -16.34 -0.03
CA TYR A 40 0.52 -16.87 0.40
C TYR A 40 0.22 -18.27 -0.15
N GLY A 41 1.19 -18.89 -0.83
CA GLY A 41 1.12 -20.30 -1.24
C GLY A 41 0.88 -20.53 -2.73
N ASN A 42 0.82 -19.49 -3.56
CA ASN A 42 0.75 -19.66 -5.00
C ASN A 42 2.12 -20.08 -5.56
N THR A 43 2.18 -21.21 -6.26
CA THR A 43 3.41 -21.75 -6.85
C THR A 43 3.56 -21.44 -8.33
N ASP A 44 2.51 -20.96 -8.98
CA ASP A 44 2.49 -20.69 -10.40
C ASP A 44 2.89 -19.24 -10.72
N VAL A 45 2.56 -18.29 -9.82
CA VAL A 45 2.88 -16.88 -10.00
C VAL A 45 4.31 -16.57 -9.52
N HIS A 46 5.01 -15.69 -10.24
CA HIS A 46 6.38 -15.28 -9.92
C HIS A 46 6.39 -13.93 -9.20
N THR A 47 6.49 -13.92 -7.85
CA THR A 47 6.48 -12.72 -7.01
C THR A 47 7.67 -12.65 -6.04
N PRO A 48 8.92 -12.77 -6.52
CA PRO A 48 10.09 -12.86 -5.64
C PRO A 48 10.32 -11.62 -4.77
N ASN A 49 9.92 -10.44 -5.23
CA ASN A 49 10.08 -9.20 -4.47
C ASN A 49 9.01 -9.04 -3.37
N MET A 50 7.74 -9.42 -3.65
CA MET A 50 6.69 -9.50 -2.63
C MET A 50 7.06 -10.56 -1.57
N ASP A 51 7.61 -11.70 -1.99
CA ASP A 51 8.06 -12.77 -1.11
C ASP A 51 9.25 -12.33 -0.25
N LYS A 52 10.21 -11.59 -0.84
CA LYS A 52 11.32 -10.96 -0.11
C LYS A 52 10.79 -9.96 0.93
N LEU A 53 9.84 -9.09 0.55
CA LEU A 53 9.22 -8.14 1.48
C LEU A 53 8.56 -8.86 2.66
N ALA A 54 7.88 -9.98 2.41
CA ALA A 54 7.27 -10.81 3.46
C ALA A 54 8.31 -11.47 4.37
N SER A 55 9.42 -11.94 3.81
CA SER A 55 10.52 -12.55 4.59
C SER A 55 11.26 -11.53 5.47
N GLU A 56 11.39 -10.29 5.02
CA GLU A 56 12.00 -9.17 5.75
C GLU A 56 11.00 -8.44 6.68
N GLY A 57 9.73 -8.87 6.72
CA GLY A 57 8.67 -8.17 7.45
C GLY A 57 7.58 -9.09 8.00
N MET A 58 6.35 -8.62 7.97
CA MET A 58 5.15 -9.34 8.42
C MET A 58 4.11 -9.39 7.31
N ARG A 59 3.54 -10.57 7.05
CA ARG A 59 2.33 -10.72 6.22
C ARG A 59 1.10 -10.98 7.07
N PHE A 60 -0.04 -10.49 6.62
CA PHE A 60 -1.34 -10.72 7.26
C PHE A 60 -2.14 -11.77 6.50
N ASN A 61 -2.61 -12.80 7.20
CA ASN A 61 -3.47 -13.81 6.60
C ASN A 61 -4.91 -13.31 6.39
N ASN A 62 -5.36 -12.33 7.19
CA ASN A 62 -6.73 -11.84 7.20
C ASN A 62 -6.76 -10.31 6.99
N ALA A 63 -6.43 -9.88 5.77
CA ALA A 63 -6.53 -8.49 5.34
C ALA A 63 -7.63 -8.34 4.29
N TYR A 64 -8.53 -7.37 4.46
CA TYR A 64 -9.71 -7.22 3.63
C TYR A 64 -9.88 -5.79 3.11
N ALA A 65 -10.20 -5.68 1.84
CA ALA A 65 -10.74 -4.44 1.29
C ALA A 65 -12.13 -4.15 1.91
N ALA A 66 -12.43 -2.88 2.14
CA ALA A 66 -13.73 -2.48 2.66
C ALA A 66 -14.81 -2.33 1.57
N SER A 67 -14.38 -2.40 0.30
CA SER A 67 -15.25 -2.40 -0.87
C SER A 67 -14.53 -3.14 -2.01
N PRO A 68 -15.24 -3.98 -2.79
CA PRO A 68 -14.61 -4.78 -3.84
C PRO A 68 -14.47 -4.03 -5.18
N ILE A 69 -14.24 -2.70 -5.12
CA ILE A 69 -14.11 -1.85 -6.32
C ILE A 69 -13.27 -0.61 -6.05
N CYS A 70 -12.50 -0.18 -7.06
CA CYS A 70 -11.41 0.80 -6.96
C CYS A 70 -11.74 2.09 -6.21
N THR A 71 -12.63 2.95 -6.75
CA THR A 71 -12.88 4.28 -6.17
C THR A 71 -13.42 4.22 -4.74
N PRO A 72 -14.43 3.39 -4.41
CA PRO A 72 -14.87 3.20 -3.02
C PRO A 72 -13.77 2.66 -2.11
N SER A 73 -13.02 1.63 -2.53
CA SER A 73 -11.94 1.07 -1.71
C SER A 73 -10.85 2.11 -1.43
N ARG A 74 -10.38 2.83 -2.46
CA ARG A 74 -9.36 3.88 -2.32
C ARG A 74 -9.87 5.06 -1.48
N SER A 75 -11.14 5.43 -1.64
CA SER A 75 -11.77 6.45 -0.78
C SER A 75 -11.82 6.02 0.68
N VAL A 76 -12.11 4.75 0.96
CA VAL A 76 -12.09 4.21 2.33
C VAL A 76 -10.68 4.25 2.92
N MET A 77 -9.67 3.73 2.19
CA MET A 77 -8.31 3.67 2.71
C MET A 77 -7.70 5.06 2.96
N PHE A 78 -8.07 6.07 2.17
CA PHE A 78 -7.54 7.42 2.33
C PHE A 78 -8.38 8.33 3.24
N THR A 79 -9.62 7.93 3.61
CA THR A 79 -10.43 8.70 4.56
C THR A 79 -10.54 8.03 5.93
N GLY A 80 -10.32 6.71 6.03
CA GLY A 80 -10.58 5.93 7.23
C GLY A 80 -12.08 5.81 7.56
N LEU A 81 -12.95 6.03 6.58
CA LEU A 81 -14.40 6.01 6.69
C LEU A 81 -15.01 5.05 5.68
N TYR A 82 -16.00 4.26 6.08
CA TYR A 82 -16.73 3.38 5.16
C TYR A 82 -17.48 4.15 4.07
N PRO A 83 -17.80 3.54 2.91
CA PRO A 83 -18.38 4.23 1.76
C PRO A 83 -19.64 5.00 2.08
N PHE A 84 -20.50 4.48 2.96
CA PHE A 84 -21.74 5.15 3.35
C PHE A 84 -21.48 6.44 4.14
N ARG A 85 -20.41 6.48 4.91
CA ARG A 85 -20.02 7.67 5.67
C ARG A 85 -19.26 8.68 4.85
N ASN A 86 -18.29 8.24 4.03
CA ASN A 86 -17.53 9.16 3.18
C ASN A 86 -18.29 9.62 1.91
N GLY A 87 -19.38 8.93 1.51
CA GLY A 87 -20.23 9.25 0.38
C GLY A 87 -19.87 8.55 -0.94
N CYS A 88 -18.68 7.96 -1.03
CA CYS A 88 -18.21 7.27 -2.23
C CYS A 88 -18.68 5.81 -2.24
N GLN A 89 -19.94 5.56 -2.59
CA GLN A 89 -20.57 4.24 -2.56
C GLN A 89 -20.42 3.47 -3.87
N MET A 90 -20.15 4.15 -4.98
CA MET A 90 -20.03 3.57 -6.31
C MET A 90 -18.76 4.03 -6.99
N ASN A 91 -18.35 3.29 -8.01
CA ASN A 91 -17.18 3.64 -8.79
C ASN A 91 -17.32 5.04 -9.42
N HIS A 92 -16.26 5.85 -9.34
CA HIS A 92 -16.18 7.24 -9.80
C HIS A 92 -17.12 8.22 -9.07
N PHE A 93 -17.68 7.82 -7.91
CA PHE A 93 -18.39 8.76 -7.05
C PHE A 93 -17.41 9.60 -6.25
N THR A 94 -17.91 10.76 -5.80
CA THR A 94 -17.13 11.71 -4.98
C THR A 94 -17.35 11.45 -3.50
N VAL A 95 -16.32 11.75 -2.70
CA VAL A 95 -16.51 11.87 -1.24
C VAL A 95 -17.34 13.11 -0.90
N LYS A 96 -17.98 13.09 0.26
CA LYS A 96 -18.70 14.24 0.81
C LYS A 96 -17.78 15.45 0.95
N PRO A 97 -18.29 16.67 0.76
CA PRO A 97 -17.51 17.89 1.03
C PRO A 97 -16.91 17.89 2.44
N ASN A 98 -15.71 18.44 2.59
CA ASN A 98 -14.98 18.56 3.86
C ASN A 98 -14.63 17.23 4.54
N THR A 99 -14.69 16.10 3.83
CA THR A 99 -14.18 14.83 4.35
C THR A 99 -12.67 14.89 4.53
N LYS A 100 -12.20 14.87 5.77
CA LYS A 100 -10.76 14.79 6.07
C LYS A 100 -10.17 13.50 5.50
N ASN A 101 -8.91 13.57 5.09
CA ASN A 101 -8.25 12.45 4.42
C ASN A 101 -6.76 12.35 4.77
N LEU A 102 -6.17 11.24 4.39
CA LEU A 102 -4.79 10.87 4.71
C LEU A 102 -3.75 11.96 4.43
N PRO A 103 -3.70 12.58 3.23
CA PRO A 103 -2.72 13.64 3.00
C PRO A 103 -2.87 14.81 3.97
N GLN A 104 -4.09 15.24 4.30
CA GLN A 104 -4.31 16.33 5.26
C GLN A 104 -3.82 15.95 6.67
N TYR A 105 -4.10 14.73 7.14
CA TYR A 105 -3.63 14.27 8.44
C TYR A 105 -2.12 14.22 8.52
N LEU A 106 -1.45 13.63 7.52
CA LEU A 106 -0.01 13.47 7.54
C LEU A 106 0.74 14.78 7.27
N GLN A 107 0.24 15.65 6.42
CA GLN A 107 0.79 17.00 6.22
C GLN A 107 0.76 17.81 7.51
N HIS A 108 -0.34 17.73 8.29
CA HIS A 108 -0.41 18.35 9.62
C HIS A 108 0.65 17.81 10.59
N LEU A 109 1.07 16.56 10.41
CA LEU A 109 2.17 15.95 11.16
C LEU A 109 3.56 16.23 10.55
N GLY A 110 3.68 17.12 9.54
CA GLY A 110 4.94 17.54 8.94
C GLY A 110 5.45 16.66 7.80
N TYR A 111 4.68 15.66 7.35
CA TYR A 111 5.06 14.83 6.21
C TYR A 111 4.92 15.55 4.89
N ARG A 112 5.82 15.27 3.95
CA ARG A 112 5.55 15.45 2.54
C ARG A 112 4.74 14.25 2.06
N VAL A 113 3.56 14.47 1.48
CA VAL A 113 2.64 13.37 1.09
C VAL A 113 2.46 13.36 -0.41
N VAL A 114 2.91 12.29 -1.03
CA VAL A 114 3.08 12.17 -2.49
C VAL A 114 2.36 10.93 -2.99
N ILE A 115 1.78 11.01 -4.18
CA ILE A 115 1.21 9.86 -4.89
C ILE A 115 1.76 9.78 -6.31
N ALA A 116 2.16 8.58 -6.72
CA ALA A 116 2.58 8.24 -8.07
C ALA A 116 1.62 7.19 -8.64
N GLY A 117 1.12 7.41 -9.85
CA GLY A 117 0.24 6.45 -10.53
C GLY A 117 -1.25 6.67 -10.27
N LYS A 118 -1.98 5.60 -10.02
CA LYS A 118 -3.46 5.61 -9.92
C LYS A 118 -3.97 6.24 -8.63
N THR A 119 -4.64 7.37 -8.71
CA THR A 119 -5.28 8.01 -7.54
C THR A 119 -6.68 7.44 -7.30
N ASP A 120 -7.54 7.53 -8.29
CA ASP A 120 -8.92 7.02 -8.35
C ASP A 120 -9.79 7.37 -7.12
N VAL A 121 -9.67 8.63 -6.66
CA VAL A 121 -10.53 9.24 -5.64
C VAL A 121 -11.04 10.59 -6.13
N PHE A 122 -12.25 10.96 -5.76
CA PHE A 122 -12.91 12.15 -6.28
C PHE A 122 -13.62 12.96 -5.17
N PRO A 123 -13.69 14.31 -5.32
CA PRO A 123 -12.95 15.06 -6.33
C PRO A 123 -11.46 15.12 -5.95
N LEU A 124 -10.56 15.15 -6.94
CA LEU A 124 -9.10 15.21 -6.70
C LEU A 124 -8.70 16.40 -5.82
N SER A 125 -9.39 17.53 -5.99
CA SER A 125 -9.16 18.75 -5.20
C SER A 125 -9.38 18.57 -3.69
N SER A 126 -10.12 17.54 -3.27
CA SER A 126 -10.32 17.24 -1.85
C SER A 126 -9.13 16.48 -1.24
N PHE A 127 -8.28 15.86 -2.06
CA PHE A 127 -7.15 15.05 -1.64
C PHE A 127 -5.83 15.74 -2.03
N PRO A 128 -5.25 16.57 -1.17
CA PRO A 128 -4.08 17.39 -1.49
C PRO A 128 -2.77 16.58 -1.53
N PHE A 129 -2.74 15.52 -2.34
CA PHE A 129 -1.52 14.83 -2.68
C PHE A 129 -0.63 15.69 -3.58
N GLU A 130 0.68 15.62 -3.37
CA GLU A 130 1.63 16.00 -4.42
C GLU A 130 1.69 14.84 -5.43
N HIS A 131 1.48 15.13 -6.71
CA HIS A 131 1.46 14.11 -7.76
C HIS A 131 2.81 14.00 -8.47
N ILE A 132 3.30 12.78 -8.67
CA ILE A 132 4.44 12.50 -9.55
C ILE A 132 3.90 12.19 -10.95
N GLY A 133 4.34 13.01 -11.92
CA GLY A 133 3.92 12.88 -13.31
C GLY A 133 2.46 13.30 -13.53
N LYS A 134 1.99 13.17 -14.78
CA LYS A 134 0.58 13.41 -15.11
C LYS A 134 -0.25 12.20 -14.70
N GLU A 135 -1.46 12.42 -14.21
CA GLU A 135 -2.42 11.34 -14.00
C GLU A 135 -2.74 10.69 -15.35
N PHE A 136 -2.61 9.35 -15.44
CA PHE A 136 -2.98 8.64 -16.67
C PHE A 136 -4.49 8.56 -16.82
N GLY A 137 -4.99 8.84 -18.03
CA GLY A 137 -6.35 8.49 -18.41
C GLY A 137 -6.57 6.97 -18.42
N LYS A 138 -7.82 6.53 -18.26
CA LYS A 138 -8.24 5.12 -18.17
C LYS A 138 -7.83 4.20 -19.34
N TYR A 139 -7.37 4.76 -20.46
CA TYR A 139 -7.19 4.06 -21.73
C TYR A 139 -5.75 4.09 -22.25
N GLU A 140 -4.78 4.32 -21.38
CA GLU A 140 -3.39 4.24 -21.83
C GLU A 140 -2.95 2.80 -22.10
N PRO A 141 -2.16 2.55 -23.14
CA PRO A 141 -1.55 1.26 -23.40
C PRO A 141 -0.83 0.72 -22.15
N VAL A 142 -0.91 -0.57 -21.93
CA VAL A 142 -0.36 -1.20 -20.72
C VAL A 142 1.14 -0.96 -20.58
N GLU A 143 1.86 -0.82 -21.68
CA GLU A 143 3.29 -0.54 -21.72
C GLU A 143 3.63 0.84 -21.11
N ASN A 144 2.78 1.84 -21.33
CA ASN A 144 2.97 3.19 -20.78
C ASN A 144 2.79 3.25 -19.26
N ARG A 145 2.14 2.23 -18.66
CA ARG A 145 1.95 2.13 -17.21
C ARG A 145 3.26 1.92 -16.45
N ILE A 146 4.34 1.51 -17.16
CA ILE A 146 5.68 1.29 -16.60
C ILE A 146 6.51 2.59 -16.60
N ASP A 147 6.27 3.52 -17.51
CA ASP A 147 7.18 4.67 -17.74
C ASP A 147 7.29 5.59 -16.51
N LYS A 148 6.23 5.75 -15.73
CA LYS A 148 6.25 6.54 -14.47
C LYS A 148 7.12 5.95 -13.37
N LYS A 149 7.55 4.73 -13.50
CA LYS A 149 8.46 4.10 -12.56
C LYS A 149 9.77 4.88 -12.44
N ARG A 150 10.37 5.30 -13.54
CA ARG A 150 11.61 6.08 -13.56
C ARG A 150 11.45 7.43 -12.87
N GLU A 151 10.34 8.12 -13.11
CA GLU A 151 10.02 9.38 -12.43
C GLU A 151 9.87 9.19 -10.93
N THR A 152 9.20 8.11 -10.51
CA THR A 152 9.02 7.76 -9.09
C THR A 152 10.36 7.48 -8.40
N ILE A 153 11.21 6.64 -9.01
CA ILE A 153 12.54 6.31 -8.49
C ILE A 153 13.39 7.57 -8.35
N HIS A 154 13.45 8.40 -9.40
CA HIS A 154 14.20 9.65 -9.39
C HIS A 154 13.66 10.65 -8.34
N PHE A 155 12.34 10.70 -8.16
CA PHE A 155 11.72 11.53 -7.12
C PHE A 155 12.19 11.11 -5.72
N ILE A 156 12.17 9.80 -5.42
CA ILE A 156 12.59 9.26 -4.13
C ILE A 156 14.06 9.60 -3.86
N GLU A 157 14.95 9.37 -4.84
CA GLU A 157 16.37 9.71 -4.72
C GLU A 157 16.59 11.19 -4.45
N ASN A 158 15.94 12.05 -5.22
CA ASN A 158 16.04 13.51 -5.06
C ASN A 158 15.49 14.00 -3.72
N HIS A 159 14.38 13.40 -3.24
CA HIS A 159 13.84 13.76 -1.95
C HIS A 159 14.86 13.47 -0.84
N PHE A 160 15.40 12.26 -0.78
CA PHE A 160 16.35 11.88 0.27
C PHE A 160 17.70 12.58 0.16
N LYS A 161 18.11 12.99 -1.04
CA LYS A 161 19.31 13.79 -1.25
C LYS A 161 19.16 15.24 -0.77
N ASN A 162 17.99 15.86 -1.01
CA ASN A 162 17.81 17.30 -0.86
C ASN A 162 16.91 17.70 0.32
N ARG A 163 16.13 16.77 0.89
CA ARG A 163 15.15 17.02 1.97
C ARG A 163 15.15 15.89 3.00
N ALA A 164 16.33 15.37 3.35
CA ALA A 164 16.49 14.20 4.21
C ALA A 164 15.80 14.31 5.58
N GLU A 165 15.66 15.53 6.10
CA GLU A 165 15.06 15.83 7.40
C GLU A 165 13.51 15.85 7.36
N GLN A 166 12.89 16.02 6.20
CA GLN A 166 11.44 16.01 6.08
C GLN A 166 10.93 14.58 5.87
N PRO A 167 10.11 14.02 6.77
CA PRO A 167 9.59 12.68 6.59
C PRO A 167 8.71 12.61 5.33
N LEU A 168 8.87 11.54 4.57
CA LEU A 168 8.15 11.27 3.33
C LEU A 168 7.08 10.22 3.56
N CYS A 169 5.85 10.49 3.11
CA CYS A 169 4.85 9.48 2.82
C CYS A 169 4.65 9.42 1.31
N ILE A 170 5.09 8.36 0.66
CA ILE A 170 4.88 8.16 -0.77
C ILE A 170 4.01 6.93 -1.02
N ILE A 171 2.99 7.12 -1.85
CA ILE A 171 2.10 6.07 -2.32
C ILE A 171 2.43 5.80 -3.79
N VAL A 172 2.96 4.63 -4.07
CA VAL A 172 3.19 4.12 -5.43
C VAL A 172 1.99 3.26 -5.78
N ALA A 173 1.01 3.86 -6.42
CA ALA A 173 -0.24 3.21 -6.78
C ALA A 173 -0.16 2.68 -8.21
N SER A 174 0.23 1.42 -8.35
CA SER A 174 0.33 0.74 -9.64
C SER A 174 -1.04 0.60 -10.29
N TRP A 175 -1.05 0.61 -11.64
CA TRP A 175 -2.22 0.19 -12.43
C TRP A 175 -2.26 -1.32 -12.65
N LEU A 176 -1.27 -2.06 -12.18
CA LEU A 176 -1.14 -3.49 -12.39
C LEU A 176 -1.56 -4.26 -11.13
N PRO A 177 -2.16 -5.42 -11.35
CA PRO A 177 -2.51 -6.13 -12.57
C PRO A 177 -3.91 -5.82 -13.15
N HIS A 178 -4.45 -4.61 -13.05
CA HIS A 178 -5.73 -4.24 -13.68
C HIS A 178 -5.69 -4.41 -15.21
N VAL A 179 -6.80 -4.83 -15.80
CA VAL A 179 -6.95 -4.95 -17.26
C VAL A 179 -6.72 -3.61 -18.00
N PRO A 180 -6.28 -3.62 -19.26
CA PRO A 180 -5.82 -4.78 -20.01
C PRO A 180 -4.55 -5.36 -19.42
N TRP A 181 -4.42 -6.67 -19.45
CA TRP A 181 -3.23 -7.35 -18.96
C TRP A 181 -2.10 -7.31 -19.98
N PHE A 182 -0.85 -7.47 -19.51
CA PHE A 182 0.27 -7.70 -20.40
C PHE A 182 0.09 -9.00 -21.16
N PRO A 183 0.47 -9.02 -22.47
CA PRO A 183 0.55 -10.26 -23.20
C PRO A 183 1.43 -11.28 -22.46
N ASN A 184 0.93 -12.49 -22.32
CA ASN A 184 1.68 -13.56 -21.66
C ASN A 184 2.95 -13.90 -22.44
N GLN A 185 4.08 -14.01 -21.73
CA GLN A 185 5.39 -14.36 -22.30
C GLN A 185 6.05 -15.52 -21.55
N ASP A 186 5.75 -15.65 -20.23
CA ASP A 186 6.53 -16.48 -19.32
C ASP A 186 5.75 -17.69 -18.75
N PHE A 187 4.44 -17.72 -18.93
CA PHE A 187 3.58 -18.74 -18.31
C PHE A 187 3.00 -19.69 -19.37
N ASP A 188 3.10 -21.00 -19.15
CA ASP A 188 2.37 -21.98 -19.95
C ASP A 188 0.93 -22.12 -19.42
N PRO A 189 -0.10 -21.70 -20.19
CA PRO A 189 -1.47 -21.77 -19.72
C PRO A 189 -1.94 -23.20 -19.38
N SER A 190 -1.35 -24.22 -20.03
CA SER A 190 -1.73 -25.62 -19.84
C SER A 190 -1.34 -26.18 -18.47
N THR A 191 -0.30 -25.61 -17.84
CA THR A 191 0.25 -26.08 -16.57
C THR A 191 -0.31 -25.33 -15.37
N LEU A 192 -1.00 -24.19 -15.56
CA LEU A 192 -1.52 -23.37 -14.47
C LEU A 192 -2.60 -24.09 -13.68
N LYS A 193 -2.53 -23.98 -12.37
CA LYS A 193 -3.61 -24.42 -11.47
C LYS A 193 -4.73 -23.38 -11.48
N ILE A 194 -5.89 -23.78 -12.01
CA ILE A 194 -7.04 -22.90 -12.06
C ILE A 194 -7.65 -22.76 -10.65
N PRO A 195 -7.87 -21.52 -10.16
CA PRO A 195 -8.56 -21.29 -8.90
C PRO A 195 -9.94 -21.94 -8.87
N GLU A 196 -10.32 -22.53 -7.73
CA GLU A 196 -11.56 -23.31 -7.59
C GLU A 196 -12.85 -22.54 -7.93
N TYR A 197 -12.81 -21.21 -7.84
CA TYR A 197 -13.96 -20.35 -8.17
C TYR A 197 -14.08 -20.02 -9.66
N LEU A 198 -13.12 -20.45 -10.49
CA LEU A 198 -13.13 -20.26 -11.93
C LEU A 198 -13.42 -21.56 -12.68
N VAL A 199 -14.09 -21.43 -13.81
CA VAL A 199 -14.30 -22.58 -14.71
C VAL A 199 -13.02 -22.80 -15.52
N ASP A 200 -12.54 -24.04 -15.55
CA ASP A 200 -11.37 -24.42 -16.32
C ASP A 200 -11.71 -24.53 -17.81
N THR A 201 -11.38 -23.47 -18.55
CA THR A 201 -11.48 -23.40 -20.00
C THR A 201 -10.17 -22.88 -20.59
N LYS A 202 -10.00 -23.03 -21.89
CA LYS A 202 -8.85 -22.48 -22.60
C LYS A 202 -8.72 -20.96 -22.38
N GLU A 203 -9.83 -20.26 -22.49
CA GLU A 203 -9.90 -18.79 -22.33
C GLU A 203 -9.53 -18.37 -20.90
N THR A 204 -10.01 -19.10 -19.87
CA THR A 204 -9.65 -18.85 -18.49
C THR A 204 -8.15 -19.04 -18.24
N ARG A 205 -7.57 -20.09 -18.81
CA ARG A 205 -6.12 -20.37 -18.70
C ARG A 205 -5.27 -19.29 -19.36
N GLU A 206 -5.64 -18.85 -20.57
CA GLU A 206 -4.95 -17.78 -21.30
C GLU A 206 -5.08 -16.43 -20.57
N ALA A 207 -6.26 -16.12 -20.02
CA ALA A 207 -6.51 -14.93 -19.23
C ALA A 207 -5.67 -14.94 -17.93
N LEU A 208 -5.64 -16.08 -17.22
CA LEU A 208 -4.87 -16.25 -15.98
C LEU A 208 -3.35 -16.08 -16.23
N ALA A 209 -2.84 -16.65 -17.34
CA ALA A 209 -1.44 -16.48 -17.73
C ALA A 209 -1.07 -15.00 -17.98
N SER A 210 -1.93 -14.25 -18.67
CA SER A 210 -1.74 -12.81 -18.90
C SER A 210 -1.88 -11.98 -17.63
N TYR A 211 -2.77 -12.37 -16.73
CA TYR A 211 -2.90 -11.77 -15.41
C TYR A 211 -1.65 -12.00 -14.55
N TYR A 212 -1.11 -13.21 -14.50
CA TYR A 212 0.13 -13.53 -13.81
C TYR A 212 1.33 -12.83 -14.42
N GLN A 213 1.37 -12.65 -15.76
CA GLN A 213 2.37 -11.80 -16.42
C GLN A 213 2.31 -10.36 -15.90
N SER A 214 1.11 -9.81 -15.72
CA SER A 214 0.94 -8.45 -15.19
C SER A 214 1.34 -8.34 -13.70
N ILE A 215 1.09 -9.38 -12.90
CA ILE A 215 1.58 -9.47 -11.51
C ILE A 215 3.12 -9.49 -11.48
N LYS A 216 3.76 -10.29 -12.33
CA LYS A 216 5.24 -10.33 -12.43
C LYS A 216 5.82 -8.95 -12.73
N VAL A 217 5.19 -8.18 -13.62
CA VAL A 217 5.62 -6.80 -13.90
C VAL A 217 5.42 -5.90 -12.68
N ALA A 218 4.28 -6.01 -11.96
CA ALA A 218 4.03 -5.26 -10.73
C ALA A 218 5.05 -5.61 -9.62
N ASP A 219 5.39 -6.89 -9.49
CA ASP A 219 6.41 -7.36 -8.54
C ASP A 219 7.79 -6.76 -8.82
N ASN A 220 8.19 -6.72 -10.08
CA ASN A 220 9.45 -6.06 -10.48
C ASN A 220 9.45 -4.56 -10.14
N MET A 221 8.31 -3.87 -10.36
CA MET A 221 8.18 -2.45 -9.98
C MET A 221 8.31 -2.25 -8.46
N LEU A 222 7.70 -3.12 -7.67
CA LEU A 222 7.82 -3.12 -6.21
C LEU A 222 9.27 -3.33 -5.78
N GLY A 223 9.98 -4.29 -6.40
CA GLY A 223 11.39 -4.54 -6.14
C GLY A 223 12.26 -3.31 -6.36
N GLU A 224 12.07 -2.58 -7.45
CA GLU A 224 12.84 -1.36 -7.73
C GLU A 224 12.53 -0.23 -6.73
N VAL A 225 11.28 -0.11 -6.25
CA VAL A 225 10.94 0.85 -5.18
C VAL A 225 11.59 0.43 -3.86
N MET A 226 11.64 -0.85 -3.53
CA MET A 226 12.40 -1.34 -2.37
C MET A 226 13.89 -1.02 -2.49
N ASP A 227 14.47 -1.29 -3.65
CA ASP A 227 15.91 -1.07 -3.89
C ASP A 227 16.31 0.40 -3.79
N VAL A 228 15.49 1.35 -4.27
CA VAL A 228 15.79 2.77 -4.12
C VAL A 228 15.78 3.22 -2.66
N ILE A 229 14.85 2.72 -1.84
CA ILE A 229 14.82 3.00 -0.40
C ILE A 229 16.07 2.43 0.27
N ASP A 230 16.45 1.20 -0.07
CA ASP A 230 17.58 0.50 0.54
C ASP A 230 18.91 1.19 0.17
N ARG A 231 19.16 1.53 -1.11
CA ARG A 231 20.38 2.20 -1.56
C ARG A 231 20.50 3.67 -1.16
N THR A 232 19.40 4.32 -0.81
CA THR A 232 19.42 5.67 -0.23
C THR A 232 19.71 5.67 1.27
N GLY A 233 19.94 4.51 1.90
CA GLY A 233 20.23 4.36 3.32
C GLY A 233 19.02 4.65 4.21
N LYS A 234 17.80 4.57 3.69
CA LYS A 234 16.57 4.88 4.42
C LYS A 234 15.77 3.64 4.87
N LYS A 235 16.27 2.42 4.55
CA LYS A 235 15.62 1.15 4.89
C LYS A 235 15.19 1.09 6.36
N ASP A 236 16.11 1.38 7.28
CA ASP A 236 15.88 1.18 8.73
C ASP A 236 14.87 2.17 9.32
N ASN A 237 14.74 3.36 8.70
CA ASN A 237 13.75 4.37 9.11
C ASN A 237 12.57 4.45 8.14
N THR A 238 12.18 3.34 7.51
CA THR A 238 11.04 3.29 6.57
C THR A 238 10.09 2.15 6.89
N ALA A 239 8.82 2.49 7.12
CA ALA A 239 7.72 1.53 7.10
C ALA A 239 7.27 1.33 5.65
N PHE A 240 7.64 0.19 5.04
CA PHE A 240 7.28 -0.16 3.66
C PHE A 240 6.11 -1.13 3.68
N MET A 241 5.00 -0.77 3.00
CA MET A 241 3.78 -1.57 2.92
C MET A 241 3.48 -1.95 1.48
N PHE A 242 3.03 -3.18 1.28
CA PHE A 242 2.43 -3.66 0.03
C PHE A 242 1.04 -4.23 0.32
N PHE A 243 0.06 -3.84 -0.48
CA PHE A 243 -1.28 -4.41 -0.49
C PHE A 243 -1.99 -4.12 -1.82
N SER A 244 -3.10 -4.82 -2.10
CA SER A 244 -4.00 -4.52 -3.21
C SER A 244 -5.20 -3.72 -2.73
N ASP A 245 -5.78 -2.92 -3.62
CA ASP A 245 -7.01 -2.17 -3.32
C ASP A 245 -8.27 -3.06 -3.24
N GLN A 246 -8.32 -4.15 -4.00
CA GLN A 246 -9.35 -5.21 -3.97
C GLN A 246 -8.85 -6.46 -4.68
N GLY A 247 -9.71 -7.46 -4.80
CA GLY A 247 -9.40 -8.71 -5.49
C GLY A 247 -9.40 -8.63 -7.01
N ALA A 248 -8.95 -9.71 -7.64
CA ALA A 248 -8.70 -9.84 -9.08
C ALA A 248 -9.93 -9.59 -9.95
N GLN A 249 -9.73 -9.13 -11.17
CA GLN A 249 -10.82 -8.87 -12.13
C GLN A 249 -11.25 -10.16 -12.86
N PHE A 250 -11.68 -11.14 -12.08
CA PHE A 250 -12.28 -12.38 -12.57
C PHE A 250 -13.72 -12.54 -12.07
N PRO A 251 -14.55 -13.37 -12.73
CA PRO A 251 -15.89 -13.72 -12.24
C PRO A 251 -15.85 -14.24 -10.80
N GLY A 252 -16.72 -13.73 -9.93
CA GLY A 252 -16.76 -14.11 -8.52
C GLY A 252 -15.72 -13.42 -7.61
N ALA A 253 -14.88 -12.54 -8.15
CA ALA A 253 -13.90 -11.77 -7.40
C ALA A 253 -14.25 -10.27 -7.38
N LYS A 254 -13.55 -9.40 -8.10
CA LYS A 254 -13.87 -7.96 -8.16
C LYS A 254 -15.38 -7.73 -8.35
N TRP A 255 -15.92 -6.70 -7.68
CA TRP A 255 -17.33 -6.33 -7.62
C TRP A 255 -18.22 -7.26 -6.81
N THR A 256 -17.66 -8.29 -6.18
CA THR A 256 -18.41 -9.17 -5.29
C THR A 256 -17.88 -9.10 -3.88
N VAL A 257 -18.73 -9.38 -2.90
CA VAL A 257 -18.37 -9.45 -1.48
C VAL A 257 -17.86 -10.83 -1.05
N TYR A 258 -17.51 -11.67 -2.01
CA TYR A 258 -16.87 -12.96 -1.73
C TYR A 258 -15.39 -12.77 -1.33
N GLU A 259 -14.80 -13.81 -0.75
CA GLU A 259 -13.39 -13.82 -0.32
C GLU A 259 -12.45 -13.31 -1.42
N GLN A 260 -12.64 -13.76 -2.66
CA GLN A 260 -11.79 -13.42 -3.80
C GLN A 260 -11.88 -11.94 -4.21
N GLY A 261 -13.00 -11.28 -3.87
CA GLY A 261 -13.20 -9.84 -4.14
C GLY A 261 -12.66 -8.94 -3.03
N LEU A 262 -12.68 -9.43 -1.78
CA LEU A 262 -12.37 -8.62 -0.60
C LEU A 262 -11.03 -8.96 0.04
N ARG A 263 -10.58 -10.22 0.02
CA ARG A 263 -9.34 -10.64 0.67
C ARG A 263 -8.14 -10.25 -0.17
N VAL A 264 -7.31 -9.38 0.38
CA VAL A 264 -6.16 -8.79 -0.33
C VAL A 264 -4.84 -9.19 0.35
N PRO A 265 -3.71 -9.26 -0.39
CA PRO A 265 -2.42 -9.35 0.23
C PRO A 265 -2.18 -8.10 1.08
N PHE A 266 -1.52 -8.25 2.23
CA PHE A 266 -1.04 -7.14 3.04
C PHE A 266 0.27 -7.56 3.70
N ILE A 267 1.35 -6.87 3.32
CA ILE A 267 2.70 -7.14 3.80
C ILE A 267 3.32 -5.82 4.25
N ILE A 268 4.03 -5.84 5.38
CA ILE A 268 4.74 -4.66 5.89
C ILE A 268 6.13 -5.05 6.37
N ARG A 269 7.14 -4.28 5.94
CA ARG A 269 8.51 -4.28 6.45
C ARG A 269 8.78 -2.98 7.21
N TRP A 270 9.24 -3.09 8.43
CA TRP A 270 9.74 -1.95 9.20
C TRP A 270 10.83 -2.44 10.15
N PRO A 271 12.11 -2.36 9.74
CA PRO A 271 13.23 -2.90 10.51
C PRO A 271 13.26 -2.40 11.95
N GLY A 272 13.55 -3.29 12.89
CA GLY A 272 13.60 -2.98 14.32
C GLY A 272 12.24 -2.68 14.99
N LYS A 273 11.14 -2.64 14.24
CA LYS A 273 9.76 -2.42 14.76
C LYS A 273 8.83 -3.58 14.45
N VAL A 274 8.94 -4.15 13.28
CA VAL A 274 8.18 -5.32 12.82
C VAL A 274 9.12 -6.52 12.77
N LYS A 275 8.70 -7.64 13.33
CA LYS A 275 9.50 -8.87 13.34
C LYS A 275 9.58 -9.46 11.93
N GLU A 276 10.79 -9.74 11.46
CA GLU A 276 11.06 -10.38 10.18
C GLU A 276 10.46 -11.78 10.10
N GLY A 277 9.91 -12.13 8.93
CA GLY A 277 9.27 -13.42 8.65
C GLY A 277 8.01 -13.69 9.46
N ALA A 278 7.44 -12.67 10.12
CA ALA A 278 6.26 -12.85 10.94
C ALA A 278 4.99 -13.06 10.09
N VAL A 279 4.08 -13.88 10.63
CA VAL A 279 2.75 -14.09 10.08
C VAL A 279 1.72 -13.68 11.13
N SER A 280 0.80 -12.81 10.75
CA SER A 280 -0.28 -12.34 11.61
C SER A 280 -1.63 -12.89 11.15
N ASN A 281 -2.41 -13.44 12.09
CA ASN A 281 -3.80 -13.82 11.86
C ASN A 281 -4.78 -12.73 12.32
N ALA A 282 -4.28 -11.55 12.72
CA ALA A 282 -5.15 -10.44 13.05
C ALA A 282 -6.03 -10.08 11.84
N LEU A 283 -7.31 -9.85 12.11
CA LEU A 283 -8.23 -9.31 11.12
C LEU A 283 -7.99 -7.80 11.00
N ILE A 284 -7.60 -7.38 9.80
CA ILE A 284 -7.45 -5.96 9.45
C ILE A 284 -8.26 -5.65 8.19
N SER A 285 -8.66 -4.40 8.07
CA SER A 285 -9.33 -3.91 6.86
C SER A 285 -8.65 -2.65 6.34
N LEU A 286 -8.78 -2.35 5.05
CA LEU A 286 -8.19 -1.15 4.46
C LEU A 286 -8.76 0.16 5.04
N VAL A 287 -9.90 0.12 5.73
CA VAL A 287 -10.40 1.27 6.51
C VAL A 287 -9.46 1.62 7.68
N ASP A 288 -8.69 0.65 8.16
CA ASP A 288 -7.73 0.79 9.26
C ASP A 288 -6.42 1.46 8.84
N LEU A 289 -6.20 1.64 7.52
CA LEU A 289 -4.96 2.19 6.99
C LEU A 289 -4.70 3.62 7.48
N THR A 290 -5.63 4.55 7.26
CA THR A 290 -5.49 5.95 7.66
C THR A 290 -5.22 6.11 9.17
N PRO A 291 -6.01 5.54 10.10
CA PRO A 291 -5.68 5.65 11.52
C PRO A 291 -4.34 4.99 11.89
N THR A 292 -3.95 3.91 11.23
CA THR A 292 -2.65 3.29 11.47
C THR A 292 -1.51 4.21 11.02
N LEU A 293 -1.59 4.81 9.85
CA LEU A 293 -0.55 5.72 9.34
C LEU A 293 -0.42 6.97 10.20
N ILE A 294 -1.53 7.54 10.69
CA ILE A 294 -1.50 8.65 11.66
C ILE A 294 -0.73 8.24 12.92
N ASP A 295 -1.01 7.04 13.46
CA ASP A 295 -0.34 6.54 14.67
C ASP A 295 1.14 6.20 14.42
N LEU A 296 1.50 5.64 13.27
CA LEU A 296 2.90 5.42 12.88
C LEU A 296 3.67 6.74 12.76
N ALA A 297 3.02 7.79 12.27
CA ALA A 297 3.55 9.14 12.14
C ALA A 297 3.68 9.89 13.49
N GLY A 298 3.27 9.25 14.59
CA GLY A 298 3.30 9.83 15.94
C GLY A 298 2.12 10.74 16.27
N GLY A 299 1.08 10.75 15.43
CA GLY A 299 -0.19 11.44 15.68
C GLY A 299 -1.17 10.60 16.49
N ARG A 300 -2.27 11.21 16.87
CA ARG A 300 -3.43 10.52 17.48
C ARG A 300 -4.54 10.44 16.43
N PRO A 301 -5.01 9.23 16.06
CA PRO A 301 -6.15 9.10 15.16
C PRO A 301 -7.41 9.78 15.72
N ASP A 302 -8.18 10.45 14.87
CA ASP A 302 -9.44 11.05 15.25
C ASP A 302 -10.45 9.97 15.70
N GLU A 303 -11.19 10.23 16.77
CA GLU A 303 -12.23 9.31 17.29
C GLU A 303 -13.40 9.10 16.30
N GLY A 304 -13.56 10.01 15.34
CA GLY A 304 -14.58 9.95 14.30
C GLY A 304 -14.27 8.99 13.14
N LEU A 305 -13.07 8.39 13.09
CA LEU A 305 -12.74 7.39 12.07
C LEU A 305 -13.45 6.06 12.34
N ASP A 306 -13.85 5.35 11.28
CA ASP A 306 -14.41 4.00 11.39
C ASP A 306 -13.33 2.96 11.62
N GLY A 307 -12.17 3.16 10.97
CA GLY A 307 -11.02 2.30 11.11
C GLY A 307 -10.32 2.46 12.47
N LYS A 308 -9.55 1.46 12.84
CA LYS A 308 -8.76 1.43 14.08
C LYS A 308 -7.29 1.14 13.76
N THR A 309 -6.38 1.77 14.51
CA THR A 309 -4.95 1.49 14.35
C THR A 309 -4.62 0.04 14.74
N PHE A 310 -3.87 -0.64 13.88
CA PHE A 310 -3.28 -1.95 14.18
C PHE A 310 -1.76 -1.88 14.48
N LYS A 311 -1.22 -0.68 14.78
CA LYS A 311 0.20 -0.51 15.17
C LYS A 311 0.62 -1.43 16.30
N ALA A 312 -0.25 -1.70 17.28
CA ALA A 312 0.04 -2.59 18.40
C ALA A 312 0.28 -4.05 17.94
N VAL A 313 -0.38 -4.49 16.85
CA VAL A 313 -0.14 -5.79 16.21
C VAL A 313 1.22 -5.79 15.52
N LEU A 314 1.54 -4.74 14.76
CA LEU A 314 2.81 -4.60 14.05
C LEU A 314 4.01 -4.67 15.00
N THR A 315 3.90 -4.04 16.17
CA THR A 315 4.98 -3.96 17.16
C THR A 315 4.98 -5.09 18.19
N GLY A 316 4.13 -6.12 18.02
CA GLY A 316 4.03 -7.27 18.92
C GLY A 316 3.47 -6.96 20.31
N LYS A 317 2.93 -5.74 20.54
CA LYS A 317 2.32 -5.35 21.81
C LYS A 317 0.92 -5.93 22.00
N LYS A 318 0.29 -6.40 20.94
CA LYS A 318 -1.01 -7.07 20.94
C LYS A 318 -0.95 -8.28 20.02
N LYS A 319 -1.33 -9.45 20.51
CA LYS A 319 -1.62 -10.60 19.62
C LYS A 319 -2.94 -10.28 18.94
N GLY A 320 -3.02 -10.48 17.62
CA GLY A 320 -4.29 -10.36 16.91
C GLY A 320 -5.32 -11.32 17.52
N THR A 321 -6.49 -10.82 17.78
CA THR A 321 -7.66 -11.62 18.15
C THR A 321 -8.37 -12.07 16.91
#